data_ba7fabef3ee08163c0d98f98d78c94c7
#
_entry.id   ba7fabef3ee08163c0d98f98d78c94c7
#
_cell.length_a   1.000
_cell.length_b   1.000
_cell.length_c   1.000
_cell.angle_alpha   90.00
_cell.angle_beta   90.00
_cell.angle_gamma   90.00
#
_symmetry.space_group_name_H-M   'P 1'
#
loop_
_entity.id
_entity.type
_entity.pdbx_description
1 polymer ?
#
loop_
_entity_poly.entity_id
_entity_poly.type
_entity_poly.pdbx_seq_one_letter_code
_entity_poly.pdbx_strand_id
1 'polypeptide(L)'
;SVKCRFTIAPDYGRFSVEVNESPVLPSVDTYNSKLSMMTVELGILELKKGENFLKLVQLDKNEKAVNSLIGLDYLTVEKVK
;
A
#
# COMPACT_ATOMS: atom_id res chain seq x y z
N SER A 1 1.03 -14.12 -6.20
CA SER A 1 0.31 -13.10 -5.45
C SER A 1 1.27 -12.11 -4.80
N VAL A 2 0.82 -10.91 -4.61
CA VAL A 2 1.62 -9.82 -4.04
C VAL A 2 0.90 -9.29 -2.80
N LYS A 3 1.63 -9.17 -1.70
CA LYS A 3 1.13 -8.61 -0.44
C LYS A 3 2.07 -7.52 0.04
N CYS A 4 1.51 -6.45 0.57
CA CYS A 4 2.28 -5.36 1.17
C CYS A 4 1.93 -5.25 2.65
N ARG A 5 2.93 -5.00 3.47
CA ARG A 5 2.72 -4.71 4.89
C ARG A 5 3.01 -3.24 5.16
N PHE A 6 2.01 -2.55 5.67
CA PHE A 6 2.10 -1.13 5.96
C PHE A 6 2.05 -0.87 7.46
N THR A 7 2.73 0.19 7.88
CA THR A 7 2.51 0.76 9.20
C THR A 7 1.22 1.58 9.17
N ILE A 8 0.39 1.43 10.20
CA ILE A 8 -0.80 2.25 10.41
C ILE A 8 -0.64 3.02 11.72
N ALA A 9 -1.02 4.27 11.72
CA ALA A 9 -0.78 5.16 12.86
C ALA A 9 -1.63 6.44 12.76
N PRO A 10 -1.70 7.25 13.84
CA PRO A 10 -2.51 8.47 13.84
C PRO A 10 -2.06 9.56 12.86
N ASP A 11 -0.82 9.50 12.39
CA ASP A 11 -0.25 10.49 11.45
C ASP A 11 -0.10 9.94 10.03
N TYR A 12 -0.76 8.82 9.70
CA TYR A 12 -0.67 8.20 8.37
C TYR A 12 -1.93 8.48 7.55
N GLY A 13 -1.75 8.56 6.22
CA GLY A 13 -2.78 8.99 5.30
C GLY A 13 -3.36 7.91 4.43
N ARG A 14 -4.08 8.34 3.40
CA ARG A 14 -4.65 7.46 2.38
C ARG A 14 -3.87 7.59 1.08
N PHE A 15 -3.77 6.49 0.36
CA PHE A 15 -3.09 6.46 -0.92
C PHE A 15 -3.70 5.40 -1.85
N SER A 16 -3.48 5.57 -3.15
CA SER A 16 -3.79 4.53 -4.13
C SER A 16 -2.53 3.74 -4.44
N VAL A 17 -2.71 2.53 -4.97
CA VAL A 17 -1.59 1.64 -5.33
C VAL A 17 -1.66 1.32 -6.81
N GLU A 18 -0.56 1.55 -7.52
CA GLU A 18 -0.40 1.18 -8.92
C GLU A 18 0.82 0.28 -9.06
N VAL A 19 0.72 -0.69 -9.95
CA VAL A 19 1.83 -1.57 -10.32
C VAL A 19 2.04 -1.48 -11.82
N ASN A 20 3.23 -1.10 -12.24
CA ASN A 20 3.58 -0.92 -13.65
C ASN A 20 2.56 -0.05 -14.40
N GLU A 21 2.18 1.08 -13.78
CA GLU A 21 1.22 2.06 -14.31
C GLU A 21 -0.24 1.60 -14.35
N SER A 22 -0.53 0.39 -13.87
CA SER A 22 -1.90 -0.11 -13.78
C SER A 22 -2.44 0.05 -12.36
N PRO A 23 -3.64 0.66 -12.19
CA PRO A 23 -4.25 0.76 -10.86
C PRO A 23 -4.56 -0.61 -10.29
N VAL A 24 -4.17 -0.84 -9.05
CA VAL A 24 -4.42 -2.10 -8.34
C VAL A 24 -5.40 -1.90 -7.20
N LEU A 25 -5.19 -0.86 -6.40
CA LEU A 25 -6.08 -0.50 -5.30
C LEU A 25 -6.42 0.99 -5.39
N PRO A 26 -7.71 1.35 -5.41
CA PRO A 26 -8.10 2.76 -5.53
C PRO A 26 -7.83 3.56 -4.27
N SER A 27 -7.85 2.93 -3.12
CA SER A 27 -7.63 3.63 -1.85
C SER A 27 -7.24 2.65 -0.75
N VAL A 28 -6.19 3.00 0.00
CA VAL A 28 -5.78 2.32 1.22
C VAL A 28 -5.68 3.37 2.32
N ASP A 29 -6.41 3.17 3.41
CA ASP A 29 -6.38 4.06 4.56
C ASP A 29 -5.48 3.46 5.63
N THR A 30 -4.38 4.13 5.93
CA THR A 30 -3.41 3.68 6.92
C THR A 30 -3.53 4.45 8.24
N TYR A 31 -4.61 5.22 8.42
CA TYR A 31 -4.89 5.81 9.71
C TYR A 31 -5.28 4.75 10.73
N ASN A 32 -4.73 4.85 11.90
CA ASN A 32 -5.13 4.06 13.07
C ASN A 32 -4.87 4.88 14.33
N SER A 33 -5.73 4.75 15.33
CA SER A 33 -5.58 5.52 16.58
C SER A 33 -4.35 5.12 17.38
N LYS A 34 -3.79 3.96 17.10
CA LYS A 34 -2.57 3.44 17.73
C LYS A 34 -1.61 2.95 16.66
N LEU A 35 -0.32 3.00 16.95
CA LEU A 35 0.69 2.44 16.07
C LEU A 35 0.47 0.92 15.92
N SER A 36 0.35 0.45 14.70
CA SER A 36 0.13 -0.95 14.39
C SER A 36 0.61 -1.26 12.97
N MET A 37 0.29 -2.45 12.49
CA MET A 37 0.66 -2.90 11.15
C MET A 37 -0.57 -3.49 10.48
N MET A 38 -0.65 -3.38 9.14
CA MET A 38 -1.67 -4.07 8.37
C MET A 38 -1.06 -4.69 7.12
N THR A 39 -1.62 -5.82 6.70
CA THR A 39 -1.25 -6.49 5.46
C THR A 39 -2.34 -6.25 4.43
N VAL A 40 -1.94 -5.79 3.24
CA VAL A 40 -2.85 -5.54 2.14
C VAL A 40 -2.48 -6.46 1.00
N GLU A 41 -3.45 -7.23 0.51
CA GLU A 41 -3.25 -8.10 -0.63
C GLU A 41 -3.53 -7.34 -1.92
N LEU A 42 -2.55 -7.32 -2.83
CA LEU A 42 -2.70 -6.71 -4.14
C LEU A 42 -3.28 -7.67 -5.16
N GLY A 43 -3.39 -8.96 -4.81
CA GLY A 43 -3.93 -9.98 -5.68
C GLY A 43 -2.87 -10.64 -6.56
N ILE A 44 -3.34 -11.30 -7.61
CA ILE A 44 -2.48 -11.96 -8.58
C ILE A 44 -2.16 -10.95 -9.68
N LEU A 45 -0.87 -10.65 -9.86
CA LEU A 45 -0.40 -9.66 -10.81
C LEU A 45 0.54 -10.30 -11.81
N GLU A 46 0.50 -9.82 -13.06
CA GLU A 46 1.49 -10.16 -14.06
C GLU A 46 2.68 -9.23 -13.90
N LEU A 47 3.82 -9.79 -13.50
CA LEU A 47 5.05 -9.04 -13.36
C LEU A 47 5.97 -9.33 -14.54
N LYS A 48 6.67 -8.29 -14.98
CA LYS A 48 7.63 -8.40 -16.07
C LYS A 48 8.90 -9.08 -15.59
N LYS A 49 9.63 -9.69 -16.50
CA LYS A 49 11.01 -10.07 -16.24
C LYS A 49 11.84 -8.79 -16.18
N GLY A 50 12.64 -8.66 -15.13
CA GLY A 50 13.45 -7.45 -14.90
C GLY A 50 12.77 -6.51 -13.91
N GLU A 51 12.72 -5.23 -14.23
CA GLU A 51 12.19 -4.21 -13.32
C GLU A 51 10.67 -4.13 -13.32
N ASN A 52 10.11 -4.01 -12.12
CA ASN A 52 8.70 -3.73 -11.91
C ASN A 52 8.58 -2.57 -10.93
N PHE A 53 7.58 -1.72 -11.12
CA PHE A 53 7.41 -0.50 -10.34
C PHE A 53 6.12 -0.56 -9.52
N LEU A 54 6.28 -0.35 -8.23
CA LEU A 54 5.17 -0.13 -7.30
C LEU A 54 5.09 1.36 -7.02
N LYS A 55 3.94 1.96 -7.29
CA LYS A 55 3.72 3.38 -7.07
C LYS A 55 2.61 3.59 -6.04
N LEU A 56 2.90 4.38 -5.04
CA LEU A 56 1.93 4.81 -4.03
C LEU A 56 1.62 6.29 -4.26
N VAL A 57 0.36 6.57 -4.58
CA VAL A 57 -0.08 7.94 -4.86
C VAL A 57 -0.86 8.46 -3.66
N GLN A 58 -0.34 9.47 -3.01
CA GLN A 58 -1.01 10.10 -1.87
C GLN A 58 -2.30 10.76 -2.33
N LEU A 59 -3.40 10.47 -1.62
CA LEU A 59 -4.72 11.03 -1.89
C LEU A 59 -5.02 12.12 -0.86
N ASP A 60 -5.67 11.74 0.22
CA ASP A 60 -6.01 12.62 1.32
C ASP A 60 -5.64 11.91 2.62
N LYS A 61 -6.17 12.38 3.71
CA LYS A 61 -6.02 11.71 5.01
C LYS A 61 -7.39 11.55 5.65
N ASN A 62 -7.50 10.57 6.55
CA ASN A 62 -8.66 10.44 7.42
C ASN A 62 -8.77 11.72 8.26
N GLU A 63 -9.99 12.21 8.51
CA GLU A 63 -10.23 13.42 9.30
C GLU A 63 -9.54 13.41 10.67
N LYS A 64 -9.41 12.22 11.25
CA LYS A 64 -8.79 12.03 12.56
C LYS A 64 -7.27 11.96 12.51
N ALA A 65 -6.69 11.83 11.32
CA ALA A 65 -5.24 11.75 11.16
C ALA A 65 -4.61 13.12 11.32
N VAL A 66 -3.49 13.17 12.02
CA VAL A 66 -2.74 14.43 12.24
C VAL A 66 -1.79 14.75 11.10
N ASN A 67 -1.55 13.80 10.19
CA ASN A 67 -0.66 13.97 9.04
C ASN A 67 -1.01 12.96 7.95
N SER A 68 -0.29 12.98 6.84
CA SER A 68 -0.49 12.10 5.68
C SER A 68 0.74 11.29 5.33
N LEU A 69 1.36 10.67 6.32
CA LEU A 69 2.54 9.85 6.11
C LEU A 69 2.16 8.48 5.54
N ILE A 70 3.10 7.85 4.85
CA ILE A 70 2.98 6.50 4.30
C ILE A 70 4.19 5.69 4.77
N GLY A 71 3.92 4.51 5.34
CA GLY A 71 4.99 3.63 5.79
C GLY A 71 4.83 2.22 5.23
N LEU A 72 5.55 1.93 4.14
CA LEU A 72 5.65 0.57 3.63
C LEU A 72 6.75 -0.16 4.38
N ASP A 73 6.39 -1.23 5.08
CA ASP A 73 7.32 -2.04 5.84
C ASP A 73 8.04 -3.05 4.94
N TYR A 74 7.27 -3.91 4.28
CA TYR A 74 7.84 -4.83 3.30
C TYR A 74 6.78 -5.33 2.31
N LEU A 75 7.29 -5.96 1.27
CA LEU A 75 6.51 -6.50 0.16
C LEU A 75 6.85 -8.01 0.03
N THR A 76 5.83 -8.83 -0.10
CA THR A 76 5.98 -10.26 -0.33
C THR A 76 5.42 -10.62 -1.69
N VAL A 77 6.20 -11.37 -2.48
CA VAL A 77 5.79 -11.86 -3.79
C VAL A 77 5.89 -13.37 -3.81
N GLU A 78 4.78 -14.02 -4.12
CA GLU A 78 4.73 -15.47 -4.30
C GLU A 78 4.34 -15.79 -5.73
N LYS A 79 5.08 -16.70 -6.36
CA LYS A 79 4.77 -17.15 -7.71
C LYS A 79 3.56 -18.07 -7.69
N VAL A 80 2.60 -17.79 -8.54
CA VAL A 80 1.42 -18.62 -8.74
C VAL A 80 1.63 -19.47 -9.99
N LYS A 81 1.43 -20.76 -9.84
CA LYS A 81 1.55 -21.70 -10.95
C LYS A 81 0.25 -21.83 -11.72
#